data_fb8e0c2f2e575755a59bff11de8e92c5
#
_entry.id   fb8e0c2f2e575755a59bff11de8e92c5
#
_cell.length_a   1.000
_cell.length_b   1.000
_cell.length_c   1.000
_cell.angle_alpha   90.00
_cell.angle_beta   90.00
_cell.angle_gamma   90.00
#
_symmetry.space_group_name_H-M   'P 1'
#
loop_
_entity.id
_entity.type
_entity.pdbx_description
1 polymer ?
#
loop_
_entity_poly.entity_id
_entity_poly.type
_entity_poly.pdbx_seq_one_letter_code
_entity_poly.pdbx_strand_id
1 'polypeptide(L)'
;MLFRSVIDYLQLMSSGKRVESRQQEVSEFSRSLKLLAKELDVPVVAVAQLNRGPEQRTGNKPQMSDLRESGSLEQDADIIMLLHRPEYYNPEDRSGEADIIVAKHRNDIEDRKSVV
;
A
#
# COMPACT_ATOMS: atom_id res chain seq x y z
N MET A 1 -18.28 19.07 0.32
CA MET A 1 -16.87 19.14 0.73
C MET A 1 -16.33 17.74 0.89
N LEU A 2 -15.33 17.39 0.10
CA LEU A 2 -14.74 16.05 0.18
C LEU A 2 -13.61 16.04 1.20
N PHE A 3 -13.88 15.48 2.35
CA PHE A 3 -12.82 15.21 3.33
C PHE A 3 -12.07 13.95 2.90
N ARG A 4 -10.75 14.00 3.01
CA ARG A 4 -9.88 12.85 2.81
C ARG A 4 -8.79 12.87 3.87
N SER A 5 -8.38 11.71 4.29
CA SER A 5 -7.29 11.56 5.24
C SER A 5 -6.14 10.81 4.58
N VAL A 6 -4.93 11.32 4.75
CA VAL A 6 -3.71 10.67 4.26
C VAL A 6 -2.81 10.39 5.45
N ILE A 7 -2.38 9.15 5.58
CA ILE A 7 -1.51 8.70 6.67
C ILE A 7 -0.21 8.19 6.07
N ASP A 8 0.87 8.88 6.38
CA ASP A 8 2.20 8.58 5.90
C ASP A 8 3.11 8.28 7.09
N TYR A 9 3.63 7.13 7.23
CA TYR A 9 3.24 5.83 6.66
C TYR A 9 2.91 4.89 7.80
N LEU A 10 2.14 3.84 7.55
CA LEU A 10 1.55 3.01 8.60
C LEU A 10 2.57 2.43 9.58
N GLN A 11 3.74 2.05 9.10
CA GLN A 11 4.76 1.43 9.93
C GLN A 11 5.37 2.36 10.98
N LEU A 12 5.11 3.67 10.90
CA LEU A 12 5.51 4.63 11.93
C LEU A 12 4.51 4.75 13.07
N MET A 13 3.31 4.24 12.89
CA MET A 13 2.29 4.29 13.91
C MET A 13 2.57 3.28 15.02
N SER A 14 2.19 3.66 16.24
CA SER A 14 2.26 2.77 17.41
C SER A 14 0.92 2.82 18.12
N SER A 15 0.45 1.67 18.57
CA SER A 15 -0.81 1.57 19.30
C SER A 15 -0.72 2.04 20.76
N GLY A 16 0.49 2.20 21.25
CA GLY A 16 0.72 2.44 22.68
C GLY A 16 0.39 1.24 23.58
N LYS A 17 -0.05 0.15 22.99
CA LYS A 17 -0.37 -1.10 23.69
C LYS A 17 0.74 -2.12 23.46
N ARG A 18 0.85 -3.06 24.40
CA ARG A 18 1.78 -4.16 24.24
C ARG A 18 1.21 -5.14 23.21
N VAL A 19 1.89 -5.29 22.08
CA VAL A 19 1.50 -6.22 21.01
C VAL A 19 2.56 -7.28 20.81
N GLU A 20 2.15 -8.46 20.41
CA GLU A 20 3.05 -9.61 20.24
C GLU A 20 3.97 -9.44 19.04
N SER A 21 3.52 -8.74 17.99
CA SER A 21 4.32 -8.52 16.80
C SER A 21 3.94 -7.23 16.10
N ARG A 22 4.89 -6.68 15.35
CA ARG A 22 4.66 -5.50 14.51
C ARG A 22 3.62 -5.77 13.42
N GLN A 23 3.63 -6.98 12.87
CA GLN A 23 2.65 -7.40 11.87
C GLN A 23 1.23 -7.36 12.43
N GLN A 24 1.02 -7.81 13.65
CA GLN A 24 -0.28 -7.76 14.32
C GLN A 24 -0.73 -6.32 14.56
N GLU A 25 0.18 -5.46 14.98
CA GLU A 25 -0.10 -4.04 15.19
C GLU A 25 -0.54 -3.34 13.91
N VAL A 26 0.16 -3.57 12.81
CA VAL A 26 -0.21 -3.01 11.49
C VAL A 26 -1.56 -3.55 11.02
N SER A 27 -1.84 -4.82 11.28
CA SER A 27 -3.15 -5.41 10.96
C SER A 27 -4.29 -4.76 11.73
N GLU A 28 -4.08 -4.44 13.00
CA GLU A 28 -5.07 -3.72 13.80
C GLU A 28 -5.31 -2.30 13.26
N PHE A 29 -4.26 -1.60 12.88
CA PHE A 29 -4.39 -0.27 12.26
C PHE A 29 -5.14 -0.33 10.96
N SER A 30 -4.83 -1.28 10.11
CA SER A 30 -5.51 -1.48 8.82
C SER A 30 -7.02 -1.63 9.01
N ARG A 31 -7.41 -2.50 9.91
CA ARG A 31 -8.82 -2.72 10.22
C ARG A 31 -9.49 -1.49 10.80
N SER A 32 -8.84 -0.83 11.74
CA SER A 32 -9.36 0.39 12.37
C SER A 32 -9.56 1.51 11.37
N LEU A 33 -8.63 1.69 10.43
CA LEU A 33 -8.74 2.68 9.37
C LEU A 33 -9.89 2.36 8.42
N LYS A 34 -10.10 1.10 8.12
CA LYS A 34 -11.24 0.66 7.30
C LYS A 34 -12.57 1.01 7.95
N LEU A 35 -12.70 0.74 9.24
CA LEU A 35 -13.90 1.08 10.01
C LEU A 35 -14.09 2.58 10.09
N LEU A 36 -13.03 3.34 10.32
CA LEU A 36 -13.07 4.80 10.38
C LEU A 36 -13.52 5.40 9.05
N ALA A 37 -13.02 4.90 7.95
CA ALA A 37 -13.41 5.36 6.61
C ALA A 37 -14.91 5.16 6.38
N LYS A 38 -15.45 4.02 6.80
CA LYS A 38 -16.88 3.73 6.71
C LYS A 38 -17.69 4.61 7.64
N GLU A 39 -17.27 4.75 8.89
CA GLU A 39 -18.00 5.51 9.91
C GLU A 39 -18.12 6.99 9.54
N LEU A 40 -17.02 7.58 9.04
CA LEU A 40 -16.98 8.99 8.67
C LEU A 40 -17.38 9.24 7.21
N ASP A 41 -17.59 8.18 6.44
CA ASP A 41 -17.88 8.25 5.00
C ASP A 41 -16.87 9.10 4.24
N VAL A 42 -15.59 8.86 4.50
CA VAL A 42 -14.46 9.57 3.86
C VAL A 42 -13.46 8.57 3.31
N PRO A 43 -12.78 8.91 2.21
CA PRO A 43 -11.66 8.11 1.74
C PRO A 43 -10.46 8.29 2.67
N VAL A 44 -9.80 7.18 2.99
CA VAL A 44 -8.56 7.15 3.74
C VAL A 44 -7.48 6.59 2.85
N VAL A 45 -6.41 7.35 2.66
CA VAL A 45 -5.22 6.92 1.92
C VAL A 45 -4.14 6.62 2.93
N ALA A 46 -3.71 5.37 2.98
CA ALA A 46 -2.63 4.94 3.85
C ALA A 46 -1.39 4.62 3.00
N VAL A 47 -0.28 5.22 3.34
CA VAL A 47 1.00 4.94 2.72
C VAL A 47 1.67 3.82 3.52
N ALA A 48 2.11 2.79 2.84
CA ALA A 48 2.75 1.64 3.45
C ALA A 48 4.04 1.29 2.74
N GLN A 49 5.02 0.83 3.49
CA GLN A 49 6.29 0.41 2.95
C GLN A 49 6.22 -1.06 2.54
N LEU A 50 6.77 -1.38 1.37
CA LEU A 50 6.92 -2.76 0.91
C LEU A 50 8.12 -3.43 1.59
N ASN A 51 8.11 -4.76 1.63
CA ASN A 51 9.31 -5.50 2.00
C ASN A 51 10.38 -5.39 0.89
N ARG A 52 11.52 -6.03 1.08
CA ARG A 52 12.65 -5.94 0.14
C ARG A 52 12.54 -6.91 -1.05
N GLY A 53 11.38 -7.53 -1.26
CA GLY A 53 11.15 -8.43 -2.38
C GLY A 53 11.50 -7.83 -3.74
N PRO A 54 11.06 -6.58 -4.03
CA PRO A 54 11.40 -5.94 -5.31
C PRO A 54 12.90 -5.78 -5.55
N GLU A 55 13.68 -5.54 -4.50
CA GLU A 55 15.14 -5.39 -4.64
C GLU A 55 15.82 -6.68 -5.07
N GLN A 56 15.25 -7.82 -4.75
CA GLN A 56 15.80 -9.15 -5.03
C GLN A 56 15.23 -9.76 -6.32
N ARG A 57 14.22 -9.15 -6.89
CA ARG A 57 13.50 -9.68 -8.05
C ARG A 57 14.09 -9.15 -9.35
N THR A 58 14.14 -10.00 -10.37
CA THR A 58 14.47 -9.57 -11.72
C THR A 58 13.45 -8.53 -12.19
N GLY A 59 13.94 -7.37 -12.65
CA GLY A 59 13.09 -6.25 -13.06
C GLY A 59 12.63 -5.35 -11.91
N ASN A 60 12.83 -5.74 -10.66
CA ASN A 60 12.56 -4.92 -9.47
C ASN A 60 11.12 -4.40 -9.37
N LYS A 61 10.19 -5.07 -10.03
CA LYS A 61 8.80 -4.64 -10.09
C LYS A 61 8.07 -5.05 -8.81
N PRO A 62 7.36 -4.13 -8.14
CA PRO A 62 6.63 -4.46 -6.93
C PRO A 62 5.41 -5.33 -7.23
N GLN A 63 5.07 -6.18 -6.28
CA GLN A 63 3.90 -7.05 -6.33
C GLN A 63 3.12 -6.96 -5.02
N MET A 64 1.87 -7.38 -5.05
CA MET A 64 1.01 -7.36 -3.87
C MET A 64 1.56 -8.22 -2.72
N SER A 65 2.25 -9.31 -3.05
CA SER A 65 2.92 -10.16 -2.05
C SER A 65 4.01 -9.43 -1.25
N ASP A 66 4.51 -8.31 -1.75
CA ASP A 66 5.51 -7.50 -1.04
C ASP A 66 4.91 -6.75 0.16
N LEU A 67 3.59 -6.75 0.29
CA LEU A 67 2.87 -6.28 1.47
C LEU A 67 2.74 -7.34 2.57
N ARG A 68 3.34 -8.49 2.40
CA ARG A 68 3.14 -9.64 3.29
C ARG A 68 3.40 -9.34 4.76
N GLU A 69 4.40 -8.53 5.07
CA GLU A 69 4.72 -8.12 6.44
C GLU A 69 3.74 -7.07 7.00
N SER A 70 2.90 -6.54 6.17
CA SER A 70 1.89 -5.56 6.55
C SER A 70 0.54 -6.19 6.86
N GLY A 71 0.53 -7.49 7.10
CA GLY A 71 -0.63 -8.21 7.59
C GLY A 71 -1.83 -8.17 6.67
N SER A 72 -2.94 -7.67 7.18
CA SER A 72 -4.21 -7.67 6.47
C SER A 72 -4.43 -6.49 5.54
N LEU A 73 -3.42 -5.65 5.28
CA LEU A 73 -3.57 -4.52 4.34
C LEU A 73 -4.11 -4.97 3.00
N GLU A 74 -3.59 -6.09 2.51
CA GLU A 74 -4.02 -6.67 1.24
C GLU A 74 -5.51 -7.02 1.24
N GLN A 75 -6.05 -7.44 2.37
CA GLN A 75 -7.45 -7.81 2.50
C GLN A 75 -8.35 -6.60 2.79
N ASP A 76 -7.90 -5.69 3.65
CA ASP A 76 -8.72 -4.58 4.11
C ASP A 76 -8.82 -3.45 3.09
N ALA A 77 -7.81 -3.23 2.27
CA ALA A 77 -7.81 -2.15 1.29
C ALA A 77 -8.81 -2.41 0.16
N ASP A 78 -9.53 -1.39 -0.24
CA ASP A 78 -10.39 -1.44 -1.43
C ASP A 78 -9.58 -1.26 -2.70
N ILE A 79 -8.55 -0.42 -2.64
CA ILE A 79 -7.65 -0.12 -3.75
C ILE A 79 -6.23 -0.22 -3.24
N ILE A 80 -5.39 -0.91 -3.98
CA ILE A 80 -3.94 -0.97 -3.71
C ILE A 80 -3.21 -0.49 -4.95
N MET A 81 -2.42 0.56 -4.75
CA MET A 81 -1.56 1.11 -5.79
C MET A 81 -0.10 0.91 -5.38
N LEU A 82 0.67 0.27 -6.25
CA LEU A 82 2.09 0.05 -6.05
C LEU A 82 2.87 1.04 -6.89
N LEU A 83 3.86 1.68 -6.31
CA LEU A 83 4.71 2.63 -7.00
C LEU A 83 6.00 1.97 -7.45
N HIS A 84 6.38 2.17 -8.70
CA HIS A 84 7.60 1.62 -9.27
C HIS A 84 8.35 2.71 -10.04
N ARG A 85 9.60 2.95 -9.66
CA ARG A 85 10.50 3.87 -10.36
C ARG A 85 11.68 3.07 -10.91
N PRO A 86 11.68 2.78 -12.21
CA PRO A 86 12.79 2.01 -12.81
C PRO A 86 14.15 2.68 -12.61
N GLU A 87 14.21 4.01 -12.68
CA GLU A 87 15.49 4.73 -12.52
C GLU A 87 16.12 4.56 -11.13
N TYR A 88 15.34 4.22 -10.12
CA TYR A 88 15.87 3.97 -8.78
C TYR A 88 16.84 2.78 -8.77
N TYR A 89 16.54 1.76 -9.58
CA TYR A 89 17.37 0.57 -9.71
C TYR A 89 18.40 0.68 -10.82
N ASN A 90 18.06 1.37 -11.90
CA ASN A 90 18.93 1.62 -13.04
C ASN A 90 18.70 3.07 -13.51
N PRO A 91 19.64 4.01 -13.22
CA PRO A 91 19.44 5.44 -13.51
C PRO A 91 19.18 5.78 -14.97
N GLU A 92 19.57 4.90 -15.90
CA GLU A 92 19.33 5.10 -17.33
C GLU A 92 17.99 4.59 -17.82
N ASP A 93 17.27 3.83 -16.97
CA ASP A 93 16.00 3.22 -17.34
C ASP A 93 14.86 4.18 -17.04
N ARG A 94 14.22 4.67 -18.08
CA ARG A 94 13.04 5.53 -18.00
C ARG A 94 13.18 6.66 -16.98
N SER A 95 14.28 7.41 -17.09
CA SER A 95 14.60 8.49 -16.16
C SER A 95 13.45 9.52 -16.06
N GLY A 96 13.11 9.89 -14.83
CA GLY A 96 12.01 10.82 -14.55
C GLY A 96 10.61 10.22 -14.64
N GLU A 97 10.48 8.90 -14.85
CA GLU A 97 9.21 8.23 -14.93
C GLU A 97 8.94 7.33 -13.72
N ALA A 98 7.69 7.18 -13.38
CA ALA A 98 7.23 6.25 -12.36
C ALA A 98 5.95 5.56 -12.83
N ASP A 99 5.81 4.30 -12.49
CA ASP A 99 4.59 3.54 -12.74
C ASP A 99 3.73 3.51 -11.48
N ILE A 100 2.44 3.70 -11.66
CA ILE A 100 1.43 3.42 -10.64
C ILE A 100 0.72 2.15 -11.07
N ILE A 101 0.94 1.08 -10.33
CA ILE A 101 0.37 -0.23 -10.63
C ILE A 101 -0.85 -0.43 -9.73
N VAL A 102 -2.04 -0.49 -10.32
CA VAL A 102 -3.25 -0.83 -9.57
C VAL A 102 -3.31 -2.33 -9.39
N ALA A 103 -2.85 -2.81 -8.25
CA ALA A 103 -2.76 -4.23 -7.95
C ALA A 103 -4.07 -4.81 -7.42
N LYS A 104 -4.91 -3.97 -6.83
CA LYS A 104 -6.24 -4.34 -6.36
C LYS A 104 -7.21 -3.20 -6.56
N HIS A 105 -8.39 -3.52 -7.06
CA HIS A 105 -9.53 -2.61 -7.13
C HIS A 105 -10.79 -3.40 -6.87
N ARG A 106 -11.46 -3.13 -5.78
CA ARG A 106 -12.55 -3.97 -5.27
C ARG A 106 -13.76 -4.07 -6.20
N ASN A 107 -14.07 -3.02 -6.92
CA ASN A 107 -15.24 -2.96 -7.80
C ASN A 107 -14.90 -3.26 -9.27
N ASP A 108 -13.65 -3.57 -9.55
CA ASP A 108 -13.18 -3.83 -10.89
C ASP A 108 -12.73 -5.28 -10.99
N ILE A 109 -13.59 -6.06 -11.61
CA ILE A 109 -13.37 -7.48 -11.76
C ILE A 109 -12.53 -7.79 -13.01
N GLU A 110 -12.49 -6.89 -13.98
CA GLU A 110 -11.94 -7.21 -15.29
C GLU A 110 -10.92 -6.22 -15.87
N ASP A 111 -10.78 -5.05 -15.31
CA ASP A 111 -9.99 -4.00 -15.95
C ASP A 111 -8.73 -3.67 -15.15
N ARG A 112 -7.69 -4.46 -15.37
CA ARG A 112 -6.36 -4.20 -14.83
C ARG A 112 -5.62 -3.24 -15.76
N LYS A 113 -5.97 -1.99 -15.70
CA LYS A 113 -5.23 -0.99 -16.44
C LYS A 113 -4.12 -0.43 -15.57
N SER A 114 -2.90 -0.53 -16.07
CA SER A 114 -1.82 0.26 -15.55
C SER A 114 -2.12 1.72 -15.88
N VAL A 115 -2.26 2.54 -14.87
CA VAL A 115 -2.37 3.97 -15.04
C VAL A 115 -0.98 4.56 -14.78
N VAL A 116 -0.49 5.23 -15.76
CA VAL A 116 0.78 5.94 -15.66
C VAL A 116 0.57 7.21 -14.84
#